data_851dd46722b0e55d12783c3406a244d7
#
_entry.id   851dd46722b0e55d12783c3406a244d7
#
_cell.length_a   1.000
_cell.length_b   1.000
_cell.length_c   1.000
_cell.angle_alpha   90.00
_cell.angle_beta   90.00
_cell.angle_gamma   90.00
#
_symmetry.space_group_name_H-M   'P 1'
#
loop_
_entity.id
_entity.type
_entity.pdbx_description
1 polymer ?
#
loop_
_entity_poly.entity_id
_entity_poly.type
_entity_poly.pdbx_seq_one_letter_code
_entity_poly.pdbx_strand_id
1 'polypeptide(L)'
;MKLRLGVIAAVPPVAVHRISKSQMAHFTYEGQQIAYTEHGTGRKVCVLLPGLLTSQRMHIPLAKSMAEQGSRVITMDPLGHGDSDKPVEMWRYSMRQYAREVVALLDHLDVSAAVVGGASLGANTTLEVAAAAPERVKGMILEMPVLESALLGCAMAFTPLMCAQTFAAPVMRGAGKVASLVPRRFIPLLGEVALDWIEQDPAPGSAVLQGLFFDRVAPPREERREMKAPALIIGHPRDPVHPFSDAGLLSNELENSRLLRANSILELRSRPERLTGEITQFVTECWAPKKRATKPRARRTASRKPAASAA
;
A
#
# COMPACT_ATOMS: atom_id res chain seq x y z
N MET A 1 -11.36 -4.43 52.38
CA MET A 1 -11.46 -3.84 51.02
C MET A 1 -10.59 -4.68 50.10
N LYS A 2 -11.16 -5.67 49.36
CA LYS A 2 -10.43 -6.60 48.50
C LYS A 2 -10.35 -6.01 47.11
N LEU A 3 -9.13 -5.61 46.68
CA LEU A 3 -8.86 -5.24 45.28
C LEU A 3 -9.00 -6.49 44.39
N ARG A 4 -9.96 -6.48 43.47
CA ARG A 4 -10.01 -7.44 42.35
C ARG A 4 -9.00 -7.01 41.32
N LEU A 5 -7.90 -7.74 41.20
CA LEU A 5 -7.03 -7.68 40.03
C LEU A 5 -7.82 -8.23 38.84
N GLY A 6 -8.16 -7.33 37.89
CA GLY A 6 -8.72 -7.71 36.59
C GLY A 6 -7.67 -8.49 35.78
N VAL A 7 -8.02 -9.72 35.45
CA VAL A 7 -7.23 -10.54 34.51
C VAL A 7 -7.31 -9.85 33.15
N ILE A 8 -6.18 -9.29 32.69
CA ILE A 8 -6.03 -8.82 31.31
C ILE A 8 -6.05 -10.07 30.44
N ALA A 9 -7.15 -10.28 29.71
CA ALA A 9 -7.25 -11.36 28.74
C ALA A 9 -6.13 -11.19 27.70
N ALA A 10 -5.25 -12.18 27.61
CA ALA A 10 -4.20 -12.23 26.59
C ALA A 10 -4.87 -12.26 25.21
N VAL A 11 -4.58 -11.26 24.38
CA VAL A 11 -4.99 -11.23 22.98
C VAL A 11 -4.34 -12.44 22.30
N PRO A 12 -5.11 -13.32 21.64
CA PRO A 12 -4.53 -14.46 20.94
C PRO A 12 -3.57 -13.96 19.87
N PRO A 13 -2.41 -14.64 19.67
CA PRO A 13 -1.46 -14.26 18.63
C PRO A 13 -2.16 -14.37 17.27
N VAL A 14 -2.06 -13.32 16.47
CA VAL A 14 -2.52 -13.33 15.07
C VAL A 14 -1.79 -14.46 14.36
N ALA A 15 -2.52 -15.46 13.90
CA ALA A 15 -1.93 -16.60 13.22
C ALA A 15 -1.21 -16.11 11.95
N VAL A 16 0.11 -16.29 11.89
CA VAL A 16 0.91 -16.02 10.70
C VAL A 16 0.40 -16.93 9.58
N HIS A 17 -0.34 -16.37 8.67
CA HIS A 17 -0.85 -17.11 7.52
C HIS A 17 0.28 -17.31 6.50
N ARG A 18 0.94 -18.47 6.57
CA ARG A 18 1.83 -18.88 5.48
C ARG A 18 1.01 -19.00 4.20
N ILE A 19 1.41 -18.29 3.16
CA ILE A 19 0.94 -18.59 1.80
C ILE A 19 1.42 -20.01 1.49
N SER A 20 0.53 -20.89 1.11
CA SER A 20 0.95 -22.15 0.51
C SER A 20 1.66 -21.81 -0.80
N LYS A 21 2.83 -22.40 -1.05
CA LYS A 21 3.55 -22.23 -2.33
C LYS A 21 2.65 -22.60 -3.54
N SER A 22 1.61 -23.40 -3.34
CA SER A 22 0.62 -23.76 -4.37
C SER A 22 -0.35 -22.64 -4.75
N GLN A 23 -0.39 -21.52 -4.01
CA GLN A 23 -1.27 -20.38 -4.29
C GLN A 23 -0.51 -19.16 -4.85
N MET A 24 0.83 -19.20 -4.81
CA MET A 24 1.69 -18.16 -5.33
C MET A 24 1.97 -18.39 -6.82
N ALA A 25 1.79 -17.35 -7.60
CA ALA A 25 2.11 -17.33 -9.02
C ALA A 25 3.21 -16.32 -9.30
N HIS A 26 3.81 -16.39 -10.48
CA HIS A 26 4.82 -15.46 -10.94
C HIS A 26 4.49 -15.00 -12.36
N PHE A 27 4.86 -13.78 -12.67
CA PHE A 27 4.91 -13.31 -14.07
C PHE A 27 6.29 -12.74 -14.35
N THR A 28 6.67 -12.72 -15.63
CA THR A 28 7.97 -12.20 -16.04
C THR A 28 7.82 -10.76 -16.48
N TYR A 29 8.61 -9.86 -15.89
CA TYR A 29 8.74 -8.48 -16.31
C TYR A 29 10.21 -8.10 -16.43
N GLU A 30 10.64 -7.59 -17.61
CA GLU A 30 12.04 -7.26 -17.93
C GLU A 30 13.05 -8.39 -17.57
N GLY A 31 12.65 -9.65 -17.81
CA GLY A 31 13.46 -10.84 -17.55
C GLY A 31 13.54 -11.24 -16.07
N GLN A 32 12.79 -10.62 -15.18
CA GLN A 32 12.72 -10.93 -13.74
C GLN A 32 11.37 -11.58 -13.40
N GLN A 33 11.39 -12.52 -12.45
CA GLN A 33 10.20 -13.16 -11.92
C GLN A 33 9.61 -12.33 -10.78
N ILE A 34 8.38 -11.88 -10.95
CA ILE A 34 7.63 -11.10 -9.96
C ILE A 34 6.54 -11.98 -9.36
N ALA A 35 6.58 -12.15 -8.04
CA ALA A 35 5.64 -12.99 -7.30
C ALA A 35 4.35 -12.25 -6.96
N TYR A 36 3.21 -12.93 -7.12
CA TYR A 36 1.92 -12.42 -6.67
C TYR A 36 1.02 -13.56 -6.18
N THR A 37 -0.04 -13.20 -5.45
CA THR A 37 -1.06 -14.15 -5.00
C THR A 37 -2.44 -13.54 -5.19
N GLU A 38 -3.37 -14.32 -5.73
CA GLU A 38 -4.76 -13.93 -5.89
C GLU A 38 -5.62 -14.45 -4.74
N HIS A 39 -6.51 -13.61 -4.23
CA HIS A 39 -7.49 -13.92 -3.19
C HIS A 39 -8.89 -13.57 -3.68
N GLY A 40 -9.77 -14.55 -3.76
CA GLY A 40 -11.12 -14.39 -4.28
C GLY A 40 -11.20 -14.23 -5.80
N THR A 41 -12.43 -14.19 -6.33
CA THR A 41 -12.71 -14.17 -7.78
C THR A 41 -13.73 -13.08 -8.17
N GLY A 42 -13.93 -12.09 -7.29
CA GLY A 42 -14.90 -11.01 -7.50
C GLY A 42 -14.52 -10.06 -8.63
N ARG A 43 -15.47 -9.23 -9.05
CA ARG A 43 -15.25 -8.23 -10.11
C ARG A 43 -14.53 -6.96 -9.59
N LYS A 44 -14.54 -6.75 -8.27
CA LYS A 44 -13.88 -5.60 -7.63
C LYS A 44 -12.40 -5.92 -7.42
N VAL A 45 -11.57 -5.56 -8.40
CA VAL A 45 -10.13 -5.86 -8.34
C VAL A 45 -9.41 -4.83 -7.48
N CYS A 46 -8.54 -5.33 -6.58
CA CYS A 46 -7.67 -4.52 -5.74
C CYS A 46 -6.26 -5.11 -5.74
N VAL A 47 -5.23 -4.30 -5.96
CA VAL A 47 -3.82 -4.68 -5.85
C VAL A 47 -3.25 -4.10 -4.57
N LEU A 48 -2.57 -4.91 -3.75
CA LEU A 48 -1.96 -4.49 -2.49
C LEU A 48 -0.45 -4.73 -2.49
N LEU A 49 0.29 -3.69 -2.16
CA LEU A 49 1.76 -3.64 -2.19
C LEU A 49 2.33 -3.51 -0.77
N PRO A 50 3.41 -4.25 -0.44
CA PRO A 50 4.02 -4.23 0.88
C PRO A 50 4.81 -2.95 1.16
N GLY A 51 5.27 -2.83 2.41
CA GLY A 51 6.28 -1.86 2.81
C GLY A 51 7.69 -2.26 2.40
N LEU A 52 8.63 -1.32 2.57
CA LEU A 52 10.04 -1.51 2.22
C LEU A 52 10.65 -2.74 2.91
N LEU A 53 11.31 -3.58 2.12
CA LEU A 53 11.97 -4.83 2.53
C LEU A 53 11.06 -5.81 3.30
N THR A 54 9.74 -5.69 3.13
CA THR A 54 8.76 -6.66 3.64
C THR A 54 8.18 -7.47 2.48
N SER A 55 7.17 -8.29 2.74
CA SER A 55 6.53 -9.09 1.69
C SER A 55 5.02 -8.92 1.66
N GLN A 56 4.41 -9.36 0.57
CA GLN A 56 2.95 -9.40 0.40
C GLN A 56 2.21 -10.07 1.58
N ARG A 57 2.91 -10.89 2.38
CA ARG A 57 2.35 -11.58 3.56
C ARG A 57 1.70 -10.62 4.55
N MET A 58 2.20 -9.39 4.65
CA MET A 58 1.63 -8.37 5.54
C MET A 58 0.18 -8.02 5.20
N HIS A 59 -0.26 -8.25 3.96
CA HIS A 59 -1.60 -7.93 3.49
C HIS A 59 -2.54 -9.15 3.42
N ILE A 60 -2.08 -10.37 3.70
CA ILE A 60 -2.91 -11.58 3.59
C ILE A 60 -4.19 -11.51 4.42
N PRO A 61 -4.17 -11.08 5.70
CA PRO A 61 -5.40 -10.99 6.49
C PRO A 61 -6.42 -10.04 5.87
N LEU A 62 -5.97 -8.87 5.44
CA LEU A 62 -6.80 -7.88 4.74
C LEU A 62 -7.34 -8.45 3.41
N ALA A 63 -6.47 -9.04 2.60
CA ALA A 63 -6.83 -9.60 1.30
C ALA A 63 -7.89 -10.70 1.41
N LYS A 64 -7.76 -11.59 2.39
CA LYS A 64 -8.75 -12.65 2.66
C LYS A 64 -10.09 -12.08 3.07
N SER A 65 -10.09 -11.13 4.02
CA SER A 65 -11.32 -10.50 4.48
C SER A 65 -12.05 -9.75 3.36
N MET A 66 -11.31 -9.05 2.49
CA MET A 66 -11.89 -8.39 1.31
C MET A 66 -12.40 -9.39 0.27
N ALA A 67 -11.72 -10.52 0.10
CA ALA A 67 -12.14 -11.59 -0.80
C ALA A 67 -13.45 -12.25 -0.34
N GLU A 68 -13.60 -12.49 0.97
CA GLU A 68 -14.85 -12.98 1.57
C GLU A 68 -16.03 -12.03 1.33
N GLN A 69 -15.76 -10.73 1.15
CA GLN A 69 -16.73 -9.70 0.83
C GLN A 69 -16.88 -9.47 -0.71
N GLY A 70 -16.42 -10.42 -1.53
CA GLY A 70 -16.63 -10.45 -2.97
C GLY A 70 -15.70 -9.57 -3.79
N SER A 71 -14.49 -9.29 -3.29
CA SER A 71 -13.40 -8.68 -4.06
C SER A 71 -12.48 -9.75 -4.67
N ARG A 72 -11.75 -9.39 -5.74
CA ARG A 72 -10.55 -10.09 -6.22
C ARG A 72 -9.35 -9.28 -5.79
N VAL A 73 -8.64 -9.73 -4.78
CA VAL A 73 -7.48 -9.02 -4.23
C VAL A 73 -6.21 -9.70 -4.69
N ILE A 74 -5.29 -8.93 -5.22
CA ILE A 74 -4.00 -9.39 -5.69
C ILE A 74 -2.95 -8.78 -4.75
N THR A 75 -2.22 -9.61 -4.04
CA THR A 75 -1.05 -9.18 -3.29
C THR A 75 0.19 -9.46 -4.11
N MET A 76 1.14 -8.54 -4.18
CA MET A 76 2.32 -8.62 -5.02
C MET A 76 3.58 -8.31 -4.20
N ASP A 77 4.65 -9.03 -4.47
CA ASP A 77 6.00 -8.68 -4.03
C ASP A 77 6.70 -7.91 -5.15
N PRO A 78 6.97 -6.61 -5.03
CA PRO A 78 7.78 -5.90 -6.01
C PRO A 78 9.19 -6.51 -6.12
N LEU A 79 9.91 -6.23 -7.20
CA LEU A 79 11.29 -6.67 -7.37
C LEU A 79 12.13 -6.35 -6.12
N GLY A 80 12.98 -7.27 -5.70
CA GLY A 80 13.79 -7.13 -4.48
C GLY A 80 13.06 -7.47 -3.17
N HIS A 81 11.75 -7.76 -3.22
CA HIS A 81 10.92 -8.06 -2.04
C HIS A 81 10.39 -9.50 -2.06
N GLY A 82 10.07 -10.02 -0.89
CA GLY A 82 9.38 -11.29 -0.69
C GLY A 82 9.96 -12.44 -1.52
N ASP A 83 9.11 -13.04 -2.34
CA ASP A 83 9.42 -14.20 -3.19
C ASP A 83 9.71 -13.80 -4.66
N SER A 84 9.81 -12.49 -4.99
CA SER A 84 10.28 -11.99 -6.28
C SER A 84 11.79 -12.05 -6.41
N ASP A 85 12.29 -11.98 -7.66
CA ASP A 85 13.73 -11.91 -7.94
C ASP A 85 14.38 -10.73 -7.23
N LYS A 86 15.67 -10.89 -6.91
CA LYS A 86 16.43 -9.93 -6.12
C LYS A 86 17.77 -9.58 -6.78
N PRO A 87 17.76 -8.89 -7.94
CA PRO A 87 18.99 -8.44 -8.58
C PRO A 87 19.79 -7.51 -7.65
N VAL A 88 21.11 -7.46 -7.88
CA VAL A 88 22.01 -6.63 -7.06
C VAL A 88 22.32 -5.27 -7.67
N GLU A 89 21.74 -4.97 -8.79
CA GLU A 89 21.93 -3.72 -9.51
C GLU A 89 20.95 -2.67 -8.99
N MET A 90 21.46 -1.64 -8.31
CA MET A 90 20.64 -0.61 -7.65
C MET A 90 19.73 0.18 -8.62
N TRP A 91 20.11 0.35 -9.89
CA TRP A 91 19.30 1.07 -10.89
C TRP A 91 18.03 0.35 -11.32
N ARG A 92 17.84 -0.92 -10.91
CA ARG A 92 16.60 -1.67 -11.11
C ARG A 92 15.52 -1.30 -10.08
N TYR A 93 15.85 -0.49 -9.08
CA TYR A 93 14.98 -0.19 -7.97
C TYR A 93 14.63 1.30 -7.91
N SER A 94 13.36 1.61 -8.10
CA SER A 94 12.80 2.95 -7.92
C SER A 94 11.29 2.86 -7.73
N MET A 95 10.67 3.90 -7.17
CA MET A 95 9.20 3.95 -7.05
C MET A 95 8.53 3.87 -8.44
N ARG A 96 9.13 4.50 -9.44
CA ARG A 96 8.64 4.45 -10.82
C ARG A 96 8.79 3.07 -11.46
N GLN A 97 9.84 2.33 -11.13
CA GLN A 97 10.00 0.96 -11.60
C GLN A 97 8.93 0.06 -11.00
N TYR A 98 8.70 0.15 -9.68
CA TYR A 98 7.63 -0.59 -9.03
C TYR A 98 6.24 -0.26 -9.58
N ALA A 99 5.99 1.01 -9.95
CA ALA A 99 4.75 1.38 -10.62
C ALA A 99 4.58 0.68 -11.98
N ARG A 100 5.65 0.56 -12.78
CA ARG A 100 5.63 -0.19 -14.05
C ARG A 100 5.37 -1.68 -13.84
N GLU A 101 5.92 -2.27 -12.78
CA GLU A 101 5.65 -3.67 -12.41
C GLU A 101 4.17 -3.89 -12.08
N VAL A 102 3.52 -2.94 -11.37
CA VAL A 102 2.08 -3.00 -11.10
C VAL A 102 1.26 -2.93 -12.39
N VAL A 103 1.62 -2.03 -13.32
CA VAL A 103 0.93 -1.95 -14.62
C VAL A 103 1.11 -3.25 -15.40
N ALA A 104 2.34 -3.79 -15.43
CA ALA A 104 2.63 -5.07 -16.09
C ALA A 104 1.88 -6.25 -15.45
N LEU A 105 1.70 -6.26 -14.13
CA LEU A 105 0.85 -7.25 -13.46
C LEU A 105 -0.62 -7.14 -13.92
N LEU A 106 -1.15 -5.93 -14.03
CA LEU A 106 -2.52 -5.72 -14.52
C LEU A 106 -2.66 -6.20 -15.97
N ASP A 107 -1.66 -5.97 -16.82
CA ASP A 107 -1.64 -6.46 -18.20
C ASP A 107 -1.56 -7.99 -18.25
N HIS A 108 -0.69 -8.60 -17.44
CA HIS A 108 -0.55 -10.06 -17.33
C HIS A 108 -1.87 -10.75 -16.91
N LEU A 109 -2.67 -10.07 -16.09
CA LEU A 109 -3.93 -10.60 -15.56
C LEU A 109 -5.18 -10.19 -16.37
N ASP A 110 -5.00 -9.52 -17.51
CA ASP A 110 -6.08 -8.93 -18.34
C ASP A 110 -7.02 -8.01 -17.53
N VAL A 111 -6.46 -7.27 -16.56
CA VAL A 111 -7.19 -6.33 -15.72
C VAL A 111 -7.04 -4.92 -16.28
N SER A 112 -8.10 -4.34 -16.80
CA SER A 112 -8.07 -2.99 -17.38
C SER A 112 -7.80 -1.89 -16.36
N ALA A 113 -8.32 -2.02 -15.13
CA ALA A 113 -8.09 -1.09 -14.04
C ALA A 113 -8.40 -1.73 -12.68
N ALA A 114 -7.74 -1.27 -11.61
CA ALA A 114 -7.92 -1.76 -10.25
C ALA A 114 -7.91 -0.63 -9.22
N VAL A 115 -8.40 -0.90 -8.01
CA VAL A 115 -7.98 -0.12 -6.84
C VAL A 115 -6.56 -0.57 -6.51
N VAL A 116 -5.63 0.37 -6.43
CA VAL A 116 -4.23 0.08 -6.07
C VAL A 116 -3.96 0.64 -4.70
N GLY A 117 -3.21 -0.07 -3.87
CA GLY A 117 -2.88 0.43 -2.56
C GLY A 117 -1.75 -0.31 -1.88
N GLY A 118 -1.34 0.17 -0.73
CA GLY A 118 -0.31 -0.45 0.07
C GLY A 118 0.13 0.42 1.22
N ALA A 119 1.18 -0.04 1.90
CA ALA A 119 1.73 0.62 3.07
C ALA A 119 3.12 1.21 2.76
N SER A 120 3.38 2.44 3.18
CA SER A 120 4.69 3.08 3.05
C SER A 120 5.20 3.05 1.59
N LEU A 121 6.22 2.27 1.27
CA LEU A 121 6.68 2.04 -0.11
C LEU A 121 5.51 1.70 -1.05
N GLY A 122 4.61 0.83 -0.64
CA GLY A 122 3.43 0.46 -1.44
C GLY A 122 2.45 1.61 -1.65
N ALA A 123 2.29 2.51 -0.68
CA ALA A 123 1.49 3.72 -0.83
C ALA A 123 2.13 4.68 -1.83
N ASN A 124 3.45 4.88 -1.76
CA ASN A 124 4.18 5.75 -2.67
C ASN A 124 4.24 5.17 -4.10
N THR A 125 4.42 3.86 -4.22
CA THR A 125 4.28 3.15 -5.52
C THR A 125 2.87 3.37 -6.11
N THR A 126 1.83 3.34 -5.27
CA THR A 126 0.45 3.62 -5.72
C THR A 126 0.30 5.03 -6.30
N LEU A 127 0.94 6.03 -5.69
CA LEU A 127 0.96 7.40 -6.24
C LEU A 127 1.68 7.44 -7.59
N GLU A 128 2.79 6.72 -7.76
CA GLU A 128 3.50 6.64 -9.05
C GLU A 128 2.67 5.91 -10.12
N VAL A 129 1.90 4.87 -9.77
CA VAL A 129 0.95 4.24 -10.71
C VAL A 129 -0.11 5.25 -11.15
N ALA A 130 -0.65 6.03 -10.21
CA ALA A 130 -1.68 7.03 -10.52
C ALA A 130 -1.14 8.20 -11.37
N ALA A 131 0.14 8.55 -11.23
CA ALA A 131 0.80 9.55 -12.07
C ALA A 131 1.10 9.01 -13.47
N ALA A 132 1.59 7.78 -13.58
CA ALA A 132 2.06 7.20 -14.84
C ALA A 132 0.92 6.62 -15.71
N ALA A 133 -0.12 6.06 -15.08
CA ALA A 133 -1.22 5.35 -15.75
C ALA A 133 -2.56 5.60 -15.03
N PRO A 134 -3.05 6.85 -14.99
CA PRO A 134 -4.25 7.23 -14.23
C PRO A 134 -5.50 6.45 -14.66
N GLU A 135 -5.60 6.03 -15.92
CA GLU A 135 -6.71 5.23 -16.45
C GLU A 135 -6.76 3.81 -15.87
N ARG A 136 -5.62 3.32 -15.33
CA ARG A 136 -5.52 2.00 -14.70
C ARG A 136 -5.94 2.03 -13.23
N VAL A 137 -6.17 3.21 -12.63
CA VAL A 137 -6.44 3.40 -11.21
C VAL A 137 -7.90 3.77 -10.95
N LYS A 138 -8.66 2.85 -10.36
CA LYS A 138 -10.05 3.08 -9.91
C LYS A 138 -10.12 3.86 -8.60
N GLY A 139 -9.10 3.71 -7.76
CA GLY A 139 -8.95 4.36 -6.47
C GLY A 139 -7.60 4.00 -5.84
N MET A 140 -7.20 4.75 -4.83
CA MET A 140 -5.93 4.61 -4.15
C MET A 140 -6.13 4.32 -2.65
N ILE A 141 -5.42 3.35 -2.09
CA ILE A 141 -5.36 3.09 -0.64
C ILE A 141 -3.94 3.40 -0.18
N LEU A 142 -3.77 4.47 0.58
CA LEU A 142 -2.47 5.05 0.92
C LEU A 142 -2.27 4.97 2.43
N GLU A 143 -1.74 3.83 2.92
CA GLU A 143 -1.40 3.64 4.33
C GLU A 143 0.02 4.12 4.59
N MET A 144 0.21 5.03 5.55
CA MET A 144 1.53 5.57 5.94
C MET A 144 2.31 6.15 4.74
N PRO A 145 1.75 7.08 3.95
CA PRO A 145 2.47 7.68 2.84
C PRO A 145 3.72 8.42 3.34
N VAL A 146 4.79 8.37 2.53
CA VAL A 146 6.07 9.04 2.81
C VAL A 146 6.19 10.25 1.89
N LEU A 147 6.16 11.45 2.45
CA LEU A 147 6.37 12.70 1.74
C LEU A 147 7.54 13.47 2.37
N GLU A 148 7.51 14.78 2.21
CA GLU A 148 8.62 15.67 2.57
C GLU A 148 8.95 15.62 4.07
N SER A 149 7.95 15.50 4.97
CA SER A 149 8.19 15.47 6.42
C SER A 149 8.79 14.15 6.92
N ALA A 150 8.56 13.05 6.18
CA ALA A 150 9.09 11.74 6.55
C ALA A 150 10.55 11.54 6.15
N LEU A 151 11.11 12.34 5.22
CA LEU A 151 12.42 12.09 4.63
C LEU A 151 13.54 11.96 5.66
N LEU A 152 13.56 12.84 6.67
CA LEU A 152 14.56 12.76 7.72
C LEU A 152 14.42 11.50 8.57
N GLY A 153 13.19 11.14 8.96
CA GLY A 153 12.89 9.91 9.70
C GLY A 153 13.29 8.65 8.92
N CYS A 154 12.95 8.61 7.63
CA CYS A 154 13.35 7.53 6.73
C CYS A 154 14.88 7.45 6.59
N ALA A 155 15.56 8.58 6.38
CA ALA A 155 17.01 8.61 6.29
C ALA A 155 17.68 8.08 7.58
N MET A 156 17.20 8.52 8.75
CA MET A 156 17.73 8.05 10.04
C MET A 156 17.46 6.55 10.28
N ALA A 157 16.32 6.03 9.83
CA ALA A 157 15.97 4.63 9.99
C ALA A 157 16.74 3.71 9.02
N PHE A 158 16.86 4.10 7.75
CA PHE A 158 17.31 3.20 6.69
C PHE A 158 18.79 3.40 6.31
N THR A 159 19.41 4.57 6.53
CA THR A 159 20.83 4.77 6.23
C THR A 159 21.75 3.84 7.04
N PRO A 160 21.56 3.65 8.37
CA PRO A 160 22.37 2.70 9.12
C PRO A 160 22.23 1.26 8.61
N LEU A 161 21.01 0.86 8.23
CA LEU A 161 20.75 -0.47 7.65
C LEU A 161 21.48 -0.62 6.29
N MET A 162 21.35 0.38 5.41
CA MET A 162 22.04 0.40 4.13
C MET A 162 23.55 0.30 4.29
N CYS A 163 24.14 1.07 5.22
CA CYS A 163 25.57 1.01 5.53
C CYS A 163 25.97 -0.38 6.07
N ALA A 164 25.19 -0.96 6.97
CA ALA A 164 25.45 -2.29 7.52
C ALA A 164 25.40 -3.36 6.41
N GLN A 165 24.42 -3.34 5.54
CA GLN A 165 24.29 -4.26 4.41
C GLN A 165 25.41 -4.08 3.39
N THR A 166 25.88 -2.85 3.16
CA THR A 166 26.95 -2.55 2.20
C THR A 166 28.33 -2.93 2.73
N PHE A 167 28.67 -2.52 3.97
CA PHE A 167 30.03 -2.61 4.51
C PHE A 167 30.22 -3.76 5.49
N ALA A 168 29.17 -4.31 6.09
CA ALA A 168 29.21 -5.40 7.04
C ALA A 168 28.44 -6.64 6.57
N ALA A 169 28.37 -6.88 5.26
CA ALA A 169 27.60 -7.97 4.66
C ALA A 169 27.87 -9.37 5.28
N PRO A 170 29.13 -9.79 5.58
CA PRO A 170 29.35 -11.08 6.24
C PRO A 170 28.71 -11.18 7.62
N VAL A 171 28.75 -10.09 8.40
CA VAL A 171 28.12 -10.03 9.74
C VAL A 171 26.61 -10.09 9.59
N MET A 172 26.03 -9.34 8.64
CA MET A 172 24.59 -9.34 8.37
C MET A 172 24.10 -10.73 7.93
N ARG A 173 24.83 -11.45 7.07
CA ARG A 173 24.49 -12.84 6.71
C ARG A 173 24.55 -13.78 7.93
N GLY A 174 25.52 -13.59 8.81
CA GLY A 174 25.60 -14.33 10.07
C GLY A 174 24.40 -14.06 10.96
N ALA A 175 24.05 -12.79 11.14
CA ALA A 175 22.88 -12.38 11.92
C ALA A 175 21.57 -12.92 11.30
N GLY A 176 21.43 -12.89 9.98
CA GLY A 176 20.28 -13.45 9.26
C GLY A 176 20.11 -14.96 9.50
N LYS A 177 21.22 -15.73 9.47
CA LYS A 177 21.18 -17.16 9.81
C LYS A 177 20.73 -17.42 11.25
N VAL A 178 21.15 -16.60 12.19
CA VAL A 178 20.68 -16.70 13.59
C VAL A 178 19.22 -16.30 13.71
N ALA A 179 18.82 -15.22 13.05
CA ALA A 179 17.43 -14.75 13.03
C ALA A 179 16.47 -15.80 12.48
N SER A 180 16.87 -16.55 11.43
CA SER A 180 16.03 -17.58 10.81
C SER A 180 15.75 -18.79 11.74
N LEU A 181 16.51 -18.95 12.82
CA LEU A 181 16.28 -19.98 13.84
C LEU A 181 15.22 -19.56 14.87
N VAL A 182 14.82 -18.30 14.89
CA VAL A 182 13.86 -17.78 15.87
C VAL A 182 12.43 -18.19 15.51
N PRO A 183 11.69 -18.88 16.40
CA PRO A 183 10.32 -19.31 16.12
C PRO A 183 9.37 -18.11 16.04
N ARG A 184 8.93 -17.73 14.84
CA ARG A 184 8.11 -16.53 14.58
C ARG A 184 6.75 -16.53 15.29
N ARG A 185 6.22 -17.70 15.65
CA ARG A 185 4.92 -17.84 16.33
C ARG A 185 4.78 -17.09 17.66
N PHE A 186 5.91 -16.68 18.26
CA PHE A 186 5.93 -15.97 19.54
C PHE A 186 6.35 -14.50 19.41
N ILE A 187 6.60 -14.03 18.19
CA ILE A 187 7.17 -12.71 17.94
C ILE A 187 6.04 -11.76 17.55
N PRO A 188 5.92 -10.58 18.20
CA PRO A 188 5.02 -9.53 17.75
C PRO A 188 5.38 -9.05 16.33
N LEU A 189 4.39 -8.55 15.59
CA LEU A 189 4.54 -8.13 14.19
C LEU A 189 5.75 -7.22 13.91
N LEU A 190 6.04 -6.26 14.80
CA LEU A 190 7.22 -5.40 14.64
C LEU A 190 8.53 -6.19 14.73
N GLY A 191 8.57 -7.22 15.57
CA GLY A 191 9.69 -8.15 15.64
C GLY A 191 9.81 -9.00 14.38
N GLU A 192 8.69 -9.43 13.78
CA GLU A 192 8.70 -10.14 12.49
C GLU A 192 9.25 -9.26 11.37
N VAL A 193 8.82 -8.00 11.29
CA VAL A 193 9.37 -7.04 10.32
C VAL A 193 10.87 -6.83 10.51
N ALA A 194 11.33 -6.70 11.76
CA ALA A 194 12.75 -6.57 12.05
C ALA A 194 13.54 -7.83 11.66
N LEU A 195 12.97 -9.02 11.90
CA LEU A 195 13.59 -10.28 11.46
C LEU A 195 13.61 -10.38 9.93
N ASP A 196 12.54 -10.01 9.24
CA ASP A 196 12.51 -9.97 7.77
C ASP A 196 13.64 -9.08 7.22
N TRP A 197 13.89 -7.93 7.83
CA TRP A 197 14.99 -7.05 7.43
C TRP A 197 16.38 -7.64 7.71
N ILE A 198 16.54 -8.35 8.81
CA ILE A 198 17.83 -8.99 9.19
C ILE A 198 18.10 -10.23 8.33
N GLU A 199 17.07 -10.97 7.96
CA GLU A 199 17.18 -12.18 7.13
C GLU A 199 17.39 -11.89 5.65
N GLN A 200 17.16 -10.65 5.18
CA GLN A 200 17.44 -10.25 3.79
C GLN A 200 18.91 -10.51 3.44
N ASP A 201 19.18 -11.03 2.23
CA ASP A 201 20.56 -11.04 1.72
C ASP A 201 21.03 -9.58 1.62
N PRO A 202 22.18 -9.25 2.25
CA PRO A 202 22.67 -7.88 2.28
C PRO A 202 22.91 -7.26 0.91
N ALA A 203 23.30 -8.04 -0.10
CA ALA A 203 23.63 -7.49 -1.41
C ALA A 203 22.39 -6.92 -2.13
N PRO A 204 21.30 -7.68 -2.36
CA PRO A 204 20.09 -7.12 -2.93
C PRO A 204 19.38 -6.13 -2.00
N GLY A 205 19.39 -6.35 -0.67
CA GLY A 205 18.82 -5.41 0.29
C GLY A 205 19.48 -4.03 0.22
N SER A 206 20.81 -4.00 0.16
CA SER A 206 21.58 -2.75 -0.06
C SER A 206 21.23 -2.11 -1.41
N ALA A 207 21.12 -2.90 -2.49
CA ALA A 207 20.78 -2.38 -3.82
C ALA A 207 19.38 -1.73 -3.84
N VAL A 208 18.38 -2.34 -3.19
CA VAL A 208 17.04 -1.76 -3.02
C VAL A 208 17.13 -0.41 -2.31
N LEU A 209 17.81 -0.37 -1.16
CA LEU A 209 17.93 0.87 -0.36
C LEU A 209 18.65 1.97 -1.14
N GLN A 210 19.74 1.64 -1.84
CA GLN A 210 20.49 2.59 -2.66
C GLN A 210 19.63 3.12 -3.82
N GLY A 211 18.95 2.24 -4.56
CA GLY A 211 18.10 2.64 -5.67
C GLY A 211 16.99 3.60 -5.26
N LEU A 212 16.33 3.32 -4.13
CA LEU A 212 15.28 4.17 -3.59
C LEU A 212 15.81 5.50 -3.00
N PHE A 213 17.03 5.50 -2.45
CA PHE A 213 17.65 6.69 -1.88
C PHE A 213 17.99 7.72 -2.97
N PHE A 214 18.37 7.27 -4.15
CA PHE A 214 18.78 8.15 -5.26
C PHE A 214 17.66 8.47 -6.26
N ASP A 215 16.43 7.95 -6.05
CA ASP A 215 15.26 8.32 -6.85
C ASP A 215 14.24 9.12 -6.02
N ARG A 216 13.23 9.66 -6.68
CA ARG A 216 12.14 10.37 -6.00
C ARG A 216 11.30 9.40 -5.14
N VAL A 217 10.95 9.84 -3.95
CA VAL A 217 10.14 9.04 -3.01
C VAL A 217 8.67 9.02 -3.41
N ALA A 218 8.16 10.10 -4.00
CA ALA A 218 6.78 10.24 -4.48
C ALA A 218 6.74 11.18 -5.69
N PRO A 219 5.65 11.18 -6.48
CA PRO A 219 5.41 12.21 -7.48
C PRO A 219 5.48 13.62 -6.88
N PRO A 220 6.00 14.63 -7.58
CA PRO A 220 6.02 16.01 -7.08
C PRO A 220 4.58 16.52 -6.84
N ARG A 221 4.50 17.57 -6.03
CA ARG A 221 3.23 18.14 -5.55
C ARG A 221 2.26 18.49 -6.69
N GLU A 222 2.80 19.01 -7.78
CA GLU A 222 2.04 19.43 -8.95
C GLU A 222 1.35 18.21 -9.58
N GLU A 223 2.08 17.10 -9.77
CA GLU A 223 1.54 15.86 -10.30
C GLU A 223 0.49 15.26 -9.34
N ARG A 224 0.73 15.31 -8.01
CA ARG A 224 -0.22 14.78 -7.03
C ARG A 224 -1.56 15.53 -7.06
N ARG A 225 -1.55 16.86 -7.25
CA ARG A 225 -2.76 17.70 -7.35
C ARG A 225 -3.59 17.44 -8.60
N GLU A 226 -3.00 16.90 -9.65
CA GLU A 226 -3.72 16.55 -10.86
C GLU A 226 -4.42 15.19 -10.80
N MET A 227 -4.12 14.37 -9.78
CA MET A 227 -4.72 13.05 -9.61
C MET A 227 -6.21 13.14 -9.30
N LYS A 228 -7.03 12.45 -10.11
CA LYS A 228 -8.51 12.48 -9.99
C LYS A 228 -9.10 11.20 -9.42
N ALA A 229 -8.30 10.14 -9.29
CA ALA A 229 -8.76 8.91 -8.66
C ALA A 229 -9.13 9.16 -7.19
N PRO A 230 -10.22 8.57 -6.67
CA PRO A 230 -10.52 8.60 -5.25
C PRO A 230 -9.37 8.05 -4.42
N ALA A 231 -9.10 8.63 -3.25
CA ALA A 231 -8.04 8.19 -2.36
C ALA A 231 -8.54 7.99 -0.93
N LEU A 232 -8.22 6.85 -0.33
CA LEU A 232 -8.34 6.58 1.08
C LEU A 232 -6.94 6.65 1.70
N ILE A 233 -6.69 7.68 2.49
CA ILE A 233 -5.41 7.91 3.15
C ILE A 233 -5.54 7.47 4.59
N ILE A 234 -4.61 6.64 5.06
CA ILE A 234 -4.60 6.14 6.44
C ILE A 234 -3.32 6.62 7.12
N GLY A 235 -3.46 7.62 7.99
CA GLY A 235 -2.36 8.17 8.78
C GLY A 235 -2.30 7.55 10.17
N HIS A 236 -1.09 7.28 10.65
CA HIS A 236 -0.84 6.69 11.95
C HIS A 236 -0.28 7.76 12.91
N PRO A 237 -0.98 8.10 13.99
CA PRO A 237 -0.45 9.01 14.99
C PRO A 237 0.71 8.35 15.75
N ARG A 238 1.74 9.14 16.09
CA ARG A 238 2.93 8.68 16.80
C ARG A 238 3.80 7.67 16.05
N ASP A 239 3.69 7.61 14.73
CA ASP A 239 4.63 6.88 13.91
C ASP A 239 5.93 7.70 13.79
N PRO A 240 7.09 7.16 14.23
CA PRO A 240 8.34 7.91 14.19
C PRO A 240 8.93 8.05 12.78
N VAL A 241 8.51 7.20 11.85
CA VAL A 241 9.03 7.15 10.47
C VAL A 241 8.06 7.81 9.49
N HIS A 242 6.74 7.67 9.73
CA HIS A 242 5.69 8.19 8.85
C HIS A 242 4.85 9.24 9.59
N PRO A 243 5.29 10.51 9.64
CA PRO A 243 4.59 11.56 10.34
C PRO A 243 3.15 11.72 9.85
N PHE A 244 2.19 11.87 10.76
CA PHE A 244 0.79 12.09 10.41
C PHE A 244 0.59 13.35 9.53
N SER A 245 1.53 14.31 9.62
CA SER A 245 1.55 15.50 8.77
C SER A 245 1.60 15.18 7.28
N ASP A 246 2.33 14.14 6.87
CA ASP A 246 2.39 13.74 5.46
C ASP A 246 1.05 13.20 4.96
N ALA A 247 0.35 12.42 5.78
CA ALA A 247 -1.00 11.98 5.45
C ALA A 247 -1.98 13.16 5.35
N GLY A 248 -1.86 14.16 6.25
CA GLY A 248 -2.62 15.40 6.20
C GLY A 248 -2.30 16.26 5.00
N LEU A 249 -1.02 16.41 4.66
CA LEU A 249 -0.56 17.14 3.48
C LEU A 249 -1.13 16.51 2.20
N LEU A 250 -1.01 15.20 2.07
CA LEU A 250 -1.51 14.46 0.92
C LEU A 250 -3.03 14.59 0.78
N SER A 251 -3.77 14.59 1.90
CA SER A 251 -5.22 14.81 1.89
C SER A 251 -5.62 16.21 1.40
N ASN A 252 -4.78 17.21 1.62
CA ASN A 252 -5.01 18.57 1.11
C ASN A 252 -4.63 18.73 -0.38
N GLU A 253 -3.79 17.83 -0.89
CA GLU A 253 -3.34 17.87 -2.28
C GLU A 253 -4.26 17.08 -3.22
N LEU A 254 -4.81 15.96 -2.76
CA LEU A 254 -5.70 15.10 -3.52
C LEU A 254 -7.16 15.55 -3.38
N GLU A 255 -7.76 16.05 -4.47
CA GLU A 255 -9.11 16.60 -4.49
C GLU A 255 -10.19 15.61 -4.00
N ASN A 256 -10.04 14.33 -4.35
CA ASN A 256 -11.03 13.29 -4.04
C ASN A 256 -10.50 12.35 -2.94
N SER A 257 -10.05 12.90 -1.82
CA SER A 257 -9.46 12.10 -0.74
C SER A 257 -10.32 12.05 0.52
N ARG A 258 -10.17 10.96 1.27
CA ARG A 258 -10.68 10.77 2.62
C ARG A 258 -9.52 10.37 3.53
N LEU A 259 -9.27 11.17 4.57
CA LEU A 259 -8.24 10.88 5.57
C LEU A 259 -8.85 10.12 6.75
N LEU A 260 -8.30 8.95 7.04
CA LEU A 260 -8.58 8.18 8.24
C LEU A 260 -7.39 8.25 9.21
N ARG A 261 -7.71 8.50 10.46
CA ARG A 261 -6.75 8.38 11.55
C ARG A 261 -6.82 6.98 12.13
N ALA A 262 -5.72 6.25 12.07
CA ALA A 262 -5.59 4.98 12.78
C ALA A 262 -5.44 5.21 14.29
N ASN A 263 -5.88 4.25 15.10
CA ASN A 263 -5.76 4.33 16.57
C ASN A 263 -4.33 4.01 17.05
N SER A 264 -3.58 3.23 16.26
CA SER A 264 -2.18 2.91 16.51
C SER A 264 -1.48 2.51 15.20
N ILE A 265 -0.14 2.47 15.21
CA ILE A 265 0.67 1.99 14.07
C ILE A 265 0.42 0.52 13.72
N LEU A 266 -0.15 -0.25 14.64
CA LEU A 266 -0.42 -1.67 14.47
C LEU A 266 -1.91 -1.98 14.26
N GLU A 267 -2.80 -0.98 14.18
CA GLU A 267 -4.25 -1.23 14.17
C GLU A 267 -4.65 -2.19 13.05
N LEU A 268 -4.21 -1.93 11.81
CA LEU A 268 -4.56 -2.78 10.68
C LEU A 268 -3.97 -4.21 10.78
N ARG A 269 -3.01 -4.43 11.67
CA ARG A 269 -2.31 -5.73 11.85
C ARG A 269 -2.77 -6.47 13.10
N SER A 270 -3.18 -5.75 14.15
CA SER A 270 -3.53 -6.35 15.45
C SER A 270 -5.02 -6.29 15.79
N ARG A 271 -5.75 -5.31 15.27
CA ARG A 271 -7.20 -5.10 15.45
C ARG A 271 -7.81 -4.56 14.15
N PRO A 272 -7.79 -5.37 13.07
CA PRO A 272 -8.00 -4.89 11.71
C PRO A 272 -9.45 -4.52 11.39
N GLU A 273 -10.44 -4.91 12.21
CA GLU A 273 -11.86 -4.94 11.85
C GLU A 273 -12.36 -3.60 11.34
N ARG A 274 -12.06 -2.51 12.06
CA ARG A 274 -12.49 -1.15 11.71
C ARG A 274 -11.86 -0.70 10.38
N LEU A 275 -10.54 -0.73 10.27
CA LEU A 275 -9.84 -0.27 9.08
C LEU A 275 -10.12 -1.18 7.87
N THR A 276 -10.24 -2.49 8.08
CA THR A 276 -10.64 -3.44 7.04
C THR A 276 -12.04 -3.11 6.51
N GLY A 277 -12.99 -2.79 7.39
CA GLY A 277 -14.33 -2.33 7.00
C GLY A 277 -14.30 -1.08 6.14
N GLU A 278 -13.57 -0.04 6.56
CA GLU A 278 -13.39 1.20 5.82
C GLU A 278 -12.73 0.98 4.44
N ILE A 279 -11.69 0.15 4.38
CA ILE A 279 -11.00 -0.19 3.13
C ILE A 279 -11.94 -0.94 2.18
N THR A 280 -12.66 -1.94 2.68
CA THR A 280 -13.59 -2.73 1.85
C THR A 280 -14.75 -1.91 1.33
N GLN A 281 -15.28 -1.01 2.17
CA GLN A 281 -16.30 -0.05 1.76
C GLN A 281 -15.76 0.86 0.66
N PHE A 282 -14.59 1.45 0.85
CA PHE A 282 -13.94 2.31 -0.14
C PHE A 282 -13.73 1.59 -1.49
N VAL A 283 -13.23 0.36 -1.48
CA VAL A 283 -13.08 -0.43 -2.72
C VAL A 283 -14.44 -0.63 -3.39
N THR A 284 -15.49 -0.89 -2.63
CA THR A 284 -16.84 -1.05 -3.17
C THR A 284 -17.36 0.24 -3.78
N GLU A 285 -17.10 1.39 -3.16
CA GLU A 285 -17.46 2.72 -3.68
C GLU A 285 -16.73 3.03 -5.00
N CYS A 286 -15.43 2.70 -5.11
CA CYS A 286 -14.64 2.88 -6.33
C CYS A 286 -15.15 2.06 -7.52
N TRP A 287 -15.79 0.92 -7.26
CA TRP A 287 -16.37 0.03 -8.27
C TRP A 287 -17.86 0.29 -8.52
N ALA A 288 -18.50 1.17 -7.75
CA ALA A 288 -19.90 1.53 -7.98
C ALA A 288 -20.04 2.28 -9.31
N PRO A 289 -21.14 2.07 -10.07
CA PRO A 289 -21.41 2.82 -11.26
C PRO A 289 -21.44 4.33 -10.96
N LYS A 290 -20.67 5.13 -11.69
CA LYS A 290 -20.76 6.60 -11.55
C LYS A 290 -22.19 7.02 -11.84
N LYS A 291 -22.88 7.63 -10.88
CA LYS A 291 -24.20 8.23 -11.11
C LYS A 291 -24.07 9.20 -12.28
N ARG A 292 -24.81 8.95 -13.37
CA ARG A 292 -24.89 9.90 -14.47
C ARG A 292 -25.35 11.24 -13.89
N ALA A 293 -24.51 12.27 -14.06
CA ALA A 293 -24.92 13.62 -13.72
C ALA A 293 -26.22 13.91 -14.49
N THR A 294 -27.33 14.05 -13.77
CA THR A 294 -28.58 14.47 -14.36
C THR A 294 -28.35 15.88 -14.88
N LYS A 295 -28.36 16.04 -16.22
CA LYS A 295 -28.35 17.38 -16.83
C LYS A 295 -29.41 18.22 -16.13
N PRO A 296 -29.10 19.47 -15.71
CA PRO A 296 -30.11 20.37 -15.15
C PRO A 296 -31.23 20.48 -16.14
N ARG A 297 -32.45 20.15 -15.72
CA ARG A 297 -33.67 20.31 -16.53
C ARG A 297 -33.77 21.79 -16.86
N ALA A 298 -33.60 22.14 -18.16
CA ALA A 298 -33.73 23.49 -18.63
C ALA A 298 -35.06 24.08 -18.15
N ARG A 299 -35.00 25.15 -17.38
CA ARG A 299 -36.16 25.90 -16.93
C ARG A 299 -36.87 26.40 -18.18
N ARG A 300 -38.04 25.82 -18.51
CA ARG A 300 -38.93 26.36 -19.53
C ARG A 300 -39.31 27.76 -19.08
N THR A 301 -38.74 28.78 -19.71
CA THR A 301 -39.20 30.14 -19.61
C THR A 301 -40.60 30.20 -20.22
N ALA A 302 -41.62 30.43 -19.37
CA ALA A 302 -42.97 30.69 -19.83
C ALA A 302 -42.97 32.03 -20.59
N SER A 303 -43.21 31.97 -21.88
CA SER A 303 -43.41 33.16 -22.67
C SER A 303 -44.68 33.87 -22.20
N ARG A 304 -44.53 35.02 -21.58
CA ARG A 304 -45.64 35.95 -21.35
C ARG A 304 -46.09 36.51 -22.71
N LYS A 305 -47.28 36.15 -23.13
CA LYS A 305 -47.98 36.86 -24.23
C LYS A 305 -48.18 38.35 -23.84
N PRO A 306 -47.95 39.31 -24.75
CA PRO A 306 -48.28 40.68 -24.50
C PRO A 306 -49.81 40.83 -24.57
N ALA A 307 -50.39 41.53 -23.59
CA ALA A 307 -51.83 41.94 -23.61
C ALA A 307 -52.03 43.00 -24.70
N ALA A 308 -52.97 42.76 -25.61
CA ALA A 308 -53.38 43.71 -26.58
C ALA A 308 -54.15 44.89 -25.87
N SER A 309 -53.69 46.12 -26.10
CA SER A 309 -54.40 47.35 -25.76
C SER A 309 -55.51 47.59 -26.80
N ALA A 310 -56.73 47.68 -26.36
CA ALA A 310 -57.82 48.17 -27.18
C ALA A 310 -58.05 49.61 -26.82
N ALA A 311 -58.10 50.44 -27.88
CA ALA A 311 -58.63 51.77 -28.14
C ALA A 311 -58.59 52.88 -27.12
#